data_37f2bd63a774363431c0720fa4c771d6
#
_entry.id   37f2bd63a774363431c0720fa4c771d6
#
_cell.length_a   1.000
_cell.length_b   1.000
_cell.length_c   1.000
_cell.angle_alpha   90.00
_cell.angle_beta   90.00
_cell.angle_gamma   90.00
#
_symmetry.space_group_name_H-M   'P 1'
#
loop_
_entity.id
_entity.type
_entity.pdbx_description
1 polymer ?
#
loop_
_entity_poly.entity_id
_entity_poly.type
_entity_poly.pdbx_seq_one_letter_code
_entity_poly.pdbx_strand_id
1 'polypeptide(L)'
;MMLSKDINAIVPLSGGFESMCAAWYAKKNNLNPVAFHVLNQEAAPYTARPQLAAAQKQAEYFDMQLIVDESTIPQVVGVHNQNYPVLQAMSVLAMLVAGNPHIQFKYVVYGANMEDSFRQRLQLRFPMRAVMSSQSSQLDMHGVNPDIIANAPKNIFPFEYLTKSEMIAMIHQSDKELLDMVWSCTGQTGTGRIIIKDNKPCGKCTKCHEWKSARTVAWKSIFKRQEGHIDRGI
;
A
#
# COMPACT_ATOMS: atom_id res chain seq x y z
N MET A 1 -11.29 17.39 -8.90
CA MET A 1 -10.01 17.92 -8.36
C MET A 1 -8.94 17.67 -9.42
N MET A 2 -8.30 18.72 -9.92
CA MET A 2 -7.26 18.57 -10.94
C MET A 2 -5.93 18.24 -10.27
N LEU A 3 -5.31 17.15 -10.70
CA LEU A 3 -3.95 16.77 -10.30
C LEU A 3 -2.92 17.60 -11.07
N SER A 4 -1.73 17.80 -10.49
CA SER A 4 -0.61 18.43 -11.19
C SER A 4 -0.17 17.58 -12.39
N LYS A 5 0.20 18.22 -13.50
CA LYS A 5 0.70 17.53 -14.71
C LYS A 5 2.02 16.79 -14.49
N ASP A 6 2.77 17.17 -13.46
CA ASP A 6 4.08 16.60 -13.18
C ASP A 6 4.02 15.25 -12.43
N ILE A 7 2.81 14.84 -12.00
CA ILE A 7 2.61 13.55 -11.34
C ILE A 7 2.83 12.43 -12.35
N ASN A 8 3.71 11.49 -12.01
CA ASN A 8 4.04 10.37 -12.88
C ASN A 8 3.93 8.99 -12.20
N ALA A 9 3.64 8.97 -10.90
CA ALA A 9 3.45 7.73 -10.15
C ALA A 9 2.20 7.77 -9.28
N ILE A 10 1.67 6.59 -8.98
CA ILE A 10 0.54 6.39 -8.07
C ILE A 10 0.99 5.44 -6.96
N VAL A 11 0.65 5.77 -5.71
CA VAL A 11 0.92 4.93 -4.54
C VAL A 11 -0.38 4.62 -3.81
N PRO A 12 -0.83 3.35 -3.77
CA PRO A 12 -1.90 2.92 -2.88
C PRO A 12 -1.43 3.03 -1.42
N LEU A 13 -1.96 3.98 -0.65
CA LEU A 13 -1.51 4.29 0.70
C LEU A 13 -2.54 3.89 1.74
N SER A 14 -2.38 2.70 2.32
CA SER A 14 -3.33 2.14 3.30
C SER A 14 -3.11 2.63 4.75
N GLY A 15 -2.04 3.38 5.01
CA GLY A 15 -1.58 3.71 6.37
C GLY A 15 -0.76 2.60 7.02
N GLY A 16 -0.65 1.43 6.40
CA GLY A 16 0.19 0.32 6.84
C GLY A 16 1.66 0.49 6.47
N PHE A 17 2.50 -0.40 7.02
CA PHE A 17 3.96 -0.33 6.86
C PHE A 17 4.38 -0.51 5.40
N GLU A 18 3.85 -1.51 4.72
CA GLU A 18 4.23 -1.85 3.36
C GLU A 18 3.91 -0.70 2.39
N SER A 19 2.71 -0.12 2.50
CA SER A 19 2.30 1.02 1.66
C SER A 19 3.11 2.29 1.95
N MET A 20 3.49 2.51 3.21
CA MET A 20 4.41 3.58 3.60
C MET A 20 5.79 3.40 2.95
N CYS A 21 6.32 2.18 2.92
CA CYS A 21 7.59 1.89 2.23
C CYS A 21 7.49 2.18 0.73
N ALA A 22 6.35 1.90 0.08
CA ALA A 22 6.12 2.26 -1.32
C ALA A 22 6.19 3.78 -1.54
N ALA A 23 5.56 4.56 -0.65
CA ALA A 23 5.63 6.02 -0.68
C ALA A 23 7.06 6.53 -0.48
N TRP A 24 7.78 5.99 0.51
CA TRP A 24 9.19 6.29 0.75
C TRP A 24 10.05 6.01 -0.48
N TYR A 25 9.90 4.84 -1.10
CA TYR A 25 10.62 4.47 -2.32
C TYR A 25 10.33 5.45 -3.46
N ALA A 26 9.07 5.77 -3.69
CA ALA A 26 8.68 6.68 -4.77
C ALA A 26 9.33 8.05 -4.60
N LYS A 27 9.34 8.62 -3.39
CA LYS A 27 9.97 9.92 -3.10
C LYS A 27 11.49 9.85 -3.21
N LYS A 28 12.14 8.81 -2.66
CA LYS A 28 13.62 8.65 -2.73
C LYS A 28 14.14 8.47 -4.16
N ASN A 29 13.29 7.97 -5.07
CA ASN A 29 13.63 7.81 -6.48
C ASN A 29 13.10 8.96 -7.37
N ASN A 30 12.70 10.08 -6.77
CA ASN A 30 12.21 11.27 -7.48
C ASN A 30 11.02 10.96 -8.42
N LEU A 31 10.25 9.93 -8.10
CA LEU A 31 8.97 9.73 -8.72
C LEU A 31 8.03 10.74 -8.06
N ASN A 32 7.43 11.62 -8.83
CA ASN A 32 6.47 12.59 -8.29
C ASN A 32 5.10 11.90 -8.07
N PRO A 33 4.86 11.28 -6.88
CA PRO A 33 3.70 10.44 -6.68
C PRO A 33 2.48 11.20 -6.19
N VAL A 34 1.29 10.72 -6.59
CA VAL A 34 0.04 10.93 -5.90
C VAL A 34 -0.29 9.68 -5.08
N ALA A 35 -0.76 9.88 -3.86
CA ALA A 35 -1.26 8.78 -3.04
C ALA A 35 -2.77 8.67 -3.13
N PHE A 36 -3.31 7.45 -3.02
CA PHE A 36 -4.73 7.26 -2.79
C PHE A 36 -4.98 6.29 -1.63
N HIS A 37 -6.06 6.55 -0.89
CA HIS A 37 -6.55 5.74 0.22
C HIS A 37 -8.01 5.34 -0.01
N VAL A 38 -8.32 4.07 0.21
CA VAL A 38 -9.68 3.58 0.16
C VAL A 38 -10.24 3.48 1.58
N LEU A 39 -11.18 4.34 1.93
CA LEU A 39 -11.83 4.35 3.24
C LEU A 39 -13.02 3.38 3.25
N ASN A 40 -12.77 2.11 3.56
CA ASN A 40 -13.82 1.10 3.66
C ASN A 40 -14.33 0.97 5.11
N GLN A 41 -15.30 1.79 5.48
CA GLN A 41 -15.89 1.77 6.83
C GLN A 41 -16.76 0.54 7.09
N GLU A 42 -17.38 -0.04 6.08
CA GLU A 42 -18.23 -1.22 6.23
C GLU A 42 -17.41 -2.50 6.48
N ALA A 43 -16.34 -2.70 5.70
CA ALA A 43 -15.48 -3.87 5.86
C ALA A 43 -14.58 -3.78 7.11
N ALA A 44 -14.21 -2.56 7.53
CA ALA A 44 -13.28 -2.34 8.63
C ALA A 44 -13.73 -1.20 9.56
N PRO A 45 -14.93 -1.28 10.18
CA PRO A 45 -15.54 -0.16 10.91
C PRO A 45 -14.68 0.41 12.05
N TYR A 46 -13.82 -0.43 12.65
CA TYR A 46 -12.97 -0.01 13.77
C TYR A 46 -11.57 0.42 13.38
N THR A 47 -11.14 0.14 12.15
CA THR A 47 -9.77 0.41 11.70
C THR A 47 -9.69 1.40 10.56
N ALA A 48 -10.77 1.62 9.82
CA ALA A 48 -10.77 2.48 8.64
C ALA A 48 -10.31 3.92 8.96
N ARG A 49 -10.86 4.53 10.01
CA ARG A 49 -10.45 5.90 10.41
C ARG A 49 -9.01 5.98 10.93
N PRO A 50 -8.55 5.09 11.84
CA PRO A 50 -7.13 5.06 12.22
C PRO A 50 -6.18 4.81 11.04
N GLN A 51 -6.56 3.97 10.08
CA GLN A 51 -5.78 3.75 8.86
C GLN A 51 -5.70 5.01 8.01
N LEU A 52 -6.83 5.69 7.81
CA LEU A 52 -6.87 6.97 7.11
C LEU A 52 -5.98 8.02 7.80
N ALA A 53 -6.09 8.14 9.14
CA ALA A 53 -5.26 9.09 9.91
C ALA A 53 -3.76 8.79 9.75
N ALA A 54 -3.37 7.51 9.72
CA ALA A 54 -1.98 7.12 9.44
C ALA A 54 -1.58 7.46 8.00
N ALA A 55 -2.44 7.18 7.01
CA ALA A 55 -2.18 7.51 5.62
C ALA A 55 -2.04 9.03 5.39
N GLN A 56 -2.85 9.84 6.07
CA GLN A 56 -2.76 11.30 6.04
C GLN A 56 -1.41 11.81 6.56
N LYS A 57 -0.98 11.31 7.73
CA LYS A 57 0.34 11.66 8.30
C LYS A 57 1.48 11.25 7.40
N GLN A 58 1.40 10.06 6.79
CA GLN A 58 2.40 9.59 5.84
C GLN A 58 2.44 10.44 4.57
N ALA A 59 1.28 10.80 4.03
CA ALA A 59 1.19 11.66 2.85
C ALA A 59 1.74 13.06 3.13
N GLU A 60 1.43 13.65 4.30
CA GLU A 60 1.95 14.93 4.75
C GLU A 60 3.48 14.87 4.91
N TYR A 61 4.02 13.84 5.58
CA TYR A 61 5.46 13.65 5.73
C TYR A 61 6.21 13.61 4.40
N PHE A 62 5.63 12.96 3.41
CA PHE A 62 6.22 12.84 2.07
C PHE A 62 5.87 14.00 1.14
N ASP A 63 5.15 15.01 1.60
CA ASP A 63 4.63 16.07 0.74
C ASP A 63 3.96 15.49 -0.52
N MET A 64 2.96 14.62 -0.30
CA MET A 64 2.18 13.98 -1.34
C MET A 64 0.73 14.38 -1.25
N GLN A 65 0.11 14.64 -2.39
CA GLN A 65 -1.34 14.76 -2.44
C GLN A 65 -1.98 13.40 -2.13
N LEU A 66 -2.91 13.37 -1.17
CA LEU A 66 -3.70 12.18 -0.83
C LEU A 66 -5.13 12.32 -1.36
N ILE A 67 -5.54 11.37 -2.18
CA ILE A 67 -6.92 11.22 -2.63
C ILE A 67 -7.56 10.15 -1.74
N VAL A 68 -8.69 10.50 -1.13
CA VAL A 68 -9.46 9.57 -0.29
C VAL A 68 -10.72 9.18 -1.06
N ASP A 69 -10.88 7.87 -1.28
CA ASP A 69 -12.12 7.32 -1.81
C ASP A 69 -13.00 6.81 -0.67
N GLU A 70 -14.14 7.44 -0.49
CA GLU A 70 -15.14 7.08 0.52
C GLU A 70 -16.29 6.24 -0.07
N SER A 71 -16.17 5.86 -1.34
CA SER A 71 -17.21 5.08 -2.00
C SER A 71 -17.35 3.70 -1.33
N THR A 72 -18.56 3.42 -0.86
CA THR A 72 -18.92 2.09 -0.39
C THR A 72 -19.37 1.27 -1.58
N ILE A 73 -18.51 0.38 -2.07
CA ILE A 73 -18.97 -0.65 -3.00
C ILE A 73 -19.71 -1.68 -2.16
N PRO A 74 -21.03 -1.92 -2.40
CA PRO A 74 -21.79 -2.89 -1.64
C PRO A 74 -21.10 -4.24 -1.63
N GLN A 75 -20.99 -4.87 -0.47
CA GLN A 75 -20.49 -6.25 -0.39
C GLN A 75 -21.39 -7.15 -1.22
N VAL A 76 -20.88 -7.69 -2.31
CA VAL A 76 -21.60 -8.72 -3.04
C VAL A 76 -21.63 -9.97 -2.16
N VAL A 77 -22.82 -10.31 -1.70
CA VAL A 77 -23.06 -11.48 -0.85
C VAL A 77 -22.51 -12.72 -1.58
N GLY A 78 -21.56 -13.42 -0.95
CA GLY A 78 -20.98 -14.66 -1.48
C GLY A 78 -19.57 -14.57 -2.05
N VAL A 79 -18.99 -13.37 -2.21
CA VAL A 79 -17.58 -13.23 -2.55
C VAL A 79 -16.77 -13.18 -1.26
N HIS A 80 -15.84 -14.11 -1.08
CA HIS A 80 -14.98 -14.15 0.10
C HIS A 80 -14.31 -12.81 0.34
N ASN A 81 -14.51 -12.22 1.52
CA ASN A 81 -14.10 -10.88 1.95
C ASN A 81 -12.62 -10.52 1.78
N GLN A 82 -11.75 -11.47 1.45
CA GLN A 82 -10.30 -11.24 1.35
C GLN A 82 -9.85 -10.49 0.08
N ASN A 83 -10.62 -10.55 -1.00
CA ASN A 83 -10.25 -9.92 -2.28
C ASN A 83 -10.89 -8.54 -2.48
N TYR A 84 -11.84 -8.17 -1.64
CA TYR A 84 -12.64 -6.97 -1.79
C TYR A 84 -11.82 -5.65 -1.74
N PRO A 85 -10.90 -5.46 -0.76
CA PRO A 85 -10.10 -4.24 -0.71
C PRO A 85 -9.20 -4.06 -1.93
N VAL A 86 -8.74 -5.17 -2.52
CA VAL A 86 -7.89 -5.13 -3.73
C VAL A 86 -8.71 -4.69 -4.93
N LEU A 87 -9.91 -5.22 -5.12
CA LEU A 87 -10.80 -4.84 -6.22
C LEU A 87 -11.22 -3.38 -6.11
N GLN A 88 -11.55 -2.90 -4.92
CA GLN A 88 -11.88 -1.50 -4.69
C GLN A 88 -10.68 -0.58 -5.00
N ALA A 89 -9.49 -0.92 -4.52
CA ALA A 89 -8.28 -0.17 -4.84
C ALA A 89 -8.00 -0.14 -6.36
N MET A 90 -8.26 -1.24 -7.05
CA MET A 90 -8.13 -1.31 -8.51
C MET A 90 -9.13 -0.42 -9.23
N SER A 91 -10.38 -0.38 -8.77
CA SER A 91 -11.41 0.49 -9.35
C SER A 91 -11.07 1.97 -9.16
N VAL A 92 -10.61 2.37 -7.97
CA VAL A 92 -10.14 3.74 -7.71
C VAL A 92 -8.96 4.09 -8.60
N LEU A 93 -8.01 3.18 -8.75
CA LEU A 93 -6.85 3.37 -9.60
C LEU A 93 -7.26 3.58 -11.07
N ALA A 94 -8.19 2.78 -11.57
CA ALA A 94 -8.72 2.92 -12.93
C ALA A 94 -9.45 4.26 -13.10
N MET A 95 -10.26 4.68 -12.12
CA MET A 95 -10.93 5.98 -12.13
C MET A 95 -9.94 7.15 -12.10
N LEU A 96 -8.87 7.04 -11.32
CA LEU A 96 -7.81 8.06 -11.30
C LEU A 96 -7.13 8.22 -12.65
N VAL A 97 -6.78 7.13 -13.30
CA VAL A 97 -6.15 7.14 -14.61
C VAL A 97 -7.11 7.69 -15.67
N ALA A 98 -8.34 7.18 -15.71
CA ALA A 98 -9.35 7.60 -16.67
C ALA A 98 -9.82 9.04 -16.47
N GLY A 99 -9.94 9.48 -15.22
CA GLY A 99 -10.39 10.83 -14.86
C GLY A 99 -9.33 11.93 -15.05
N ASN A 100 -8.08 11.56 -15.33
CA ASN A 100 -6.98 12.49 -15.55
C ASN A 100 -6.21 12.19 -16.84
N PRO A 101 -6.86 12.24 -18.01
CA PRO A 101 -6.25 11.88 -19.30
C PRO A 101 -5.08 12.79 -19.70
N HIS A 102 -4.95 13.94 -19.07
CA HIS A 102 -3.85 14.89 -19.27
C HIS A 102 -2.58 14.54 -18.49
N ILE A 103 -2.64 13.51 -17.61
CA ILE A 103 -1.51 13.03 -16.82
C ILE A 103 -1.06 11.69 -17.37
N GLN A 104 0.20 11.58 -17.70
CA GLN A 104 0.79 10.30 -18.07
C GLN A 104 1.35 9.62 -16.83
N PHE A 105 0.51 8.83 -16.14
CA PHE A 105 0.99 7.97 -15.06
C PHE A 105 1.89 6.89 -15.62
N LYS A 106 3.15 6.90 -15.23
CA LYS A 106 4.16 5.91 -15.70
C LYS A 106 4.20 4.69 -14.80
N TYR A 107 3.94 4.87 -13.50
CA TYR A 107 4.18 3.86 -12.48
C TYR A 107 3.04 3.75 -11.48
N VAL A 108 2.82 2.52 -10.99
CA VAL A 108 2.12 2.23 -9.75
C VAL A 108 3.08 1.52 -8.83
N VAL A 109 3.36 2.08 -7.66
CA VAL A 109 4.34 1.56 -6.71
C VAL A 109 3.64 0.85 -5.57
N TYR A 110 3.90 -0.44 -5.41
CA TYR A 110 3.33 -1.29 -4.36
C TYR A 110 4.37 -1.70 -3.33
N GLY A 111 3.99 -1.72 -2.07
CA GLY A 111 4.84 -2.14 -0.97
C GLY A 111 4.89 -3.66 -0.72
N ALA A 112 4.49 -4.48 -1.70
CA ALA A 112 4.51 -5.92 -1.54
C ALA A 112 5.94 -6.43 -1.20
N ASN A 113 6.02 -7.39 -0.29
CA ASN A 113 7.27 -7.96 0.21
C ASN A 113 7.30 -9.48 0.02
N MET A 114 8.41 -10.12 0.39
CA MET A 114 8.62 -11.56 0.20
C MET A 114 7.63 -12.41 1.02
N GLU A 115 7.13 -11.92 2.15
CA GLU A 115 6.21 -12.62 3.04
C GLU A 115 4.76 -12.58 2.56
N ASP A 116 4.44 -11.68 1.59
CA ASP A 116 3.14 -11.65 0.95
C ASP A 116 2.93 -12.91 0.12
N SER A 117 1.72 -13.47 0.16
CA SER A 117 1.43 -14.68 -0.59
C SER A 117 1.65 -14.48 -2.09
N PHE A 118 2.15 -15.52 -2.76
CA PHE A 118 2.33 -15.51 -4.23
C PHE A 118 1.05 -15.10 -4.97
N ARG A 119 -0.12 -15.54 -4.45
CA ARG A 119 -1.42 -15.16 -4.99
C ARG A 119 -1.68 -13.66 -4.90
N GLN A 120 -1.38 -13.02 -3.76
CA GLN A 120 -1.52 -11.58 -3.59
C GLN A 120 -0.60 -10.82 -4.54
N ARG A 121 0.66 -11.26 -4.68
CA ARG A 121 1.62 -10.65 -5.61
C ARG A 121 1.19 -10.79 -7.07
N LEU A 122 0.65 -11.95 -7.46
CA LEU A 122 0.08 -12.14 -8.79
C LEU A 122 -1.15 -11.25 -9.03
N GLN A 123 -2.04 -11.15 -8.06
CA GLN A 123 -3.22 -10.28 -8.16
C GLN A 123 -2.83 -8.82 -8.39
N LEU A 124 -1.77 -8.34 -7.74
CA LEU A 124 -1.27 -6.98 -7.95
C LEU A 124 -0.55 -6.79 -9.30
N ARG A 125 0.02 -7.85 -9.90
CA ARG A 125 0.71 -7.74 -11.20
C ARG A 125 -0.22 -7.61 -12.40
N PHE A 126 -1.36 -8.30 -12.35
CA PHE A 126 -2.25 -8.41 -13.51
C PHE A 126 -3.50 -7.53 -13.51
N PRO A 127 -4.04 -7.06 -12.37
CA PRO A 127 -5.38 -6.47 -12.35
C PRO A 127 -5.47 -5.15 -13.09
N MET A 128 -4.41 -4.35 -13.10
CA MET A 128 -4.40 -3.08 -13.83
C MET A 128 -4.64 -3.30 -15.33
N ARG A 129 -3.97 -4.28 -15.92
CA ARG A 129 -4.19 -4.65 -17.32
C ARG A 129 -5.60 -5.20 -17.54
N ALA A 130 -6.10 -6.02 -16.61
CA ALA A 130 -7.44 -6.60 -16.70
C ALA A 130 -8.54 -5.53 -16.56
N VAL A 131 -8.41 -4.59 -15.63
CA VAL A 131 -9.39 -3.51 -15.43
C VAL A 131 -9.37 -2.54 -16.62
N MET A 132 -8.21 -2.13 -17.09
CA MET A 132 -8.11 -1.26 -18.27
C MET A 132 -8.60 -1.95 -19.53
N SER A 133 -8.36 -3.27 -19.66
CA SER A 133 -8.88 -4.07 -20.77
C SER A 133 -10.40 -4.25 -20.70
N SER A 134 -10.98 -4.41 -19.51
CA SER A 134 -12.43 -4.55 -19.35
C SER A 134 -13.18 -3.26 -19.63
N GLN A 135 -12.60 -2.11 -19.31
CA GLN A 135 -13.19 -0.81 -19.64
C GLN A 135 -13.14 -0.52 -21.15
N SER A 136 -12.09 -0.98 -21.86
CA SER A 136 -12.03 -0.86 -23.31
C SER A 136 -12.94 -1.85 -24.03
N SER A 137 -13.14 -3.04 -23.46
CA SER A 137 -13.99 -4.09 -24.06
C SER A 137 -15.49 -3.77 -24.01
N GLN A 138 -15.93 -2.82 -23.18
CA GLN A 138 -17.28 -2.28 -23.25
C GLN A 138 -17.49 -1.38 -24.50
N LEU A 139 -16.41 -0.91 -25.11
CA LEU A 139 -16.43 -0.07 -26.30
C LEU A 139 -16.09 -0.84 -27.57
N ASP A 140 -15.45 -2.00 -27.47
CA ASP A 140 -15.07 -2.78 -28.64
C ASP A 140 -15.07 -4.29 -28.33
N MET A 141 -16.04 -5.01 -28.89
CA MET A 141 -16.17 -6.48 -28.73
C MET A 141 -15.04 -7.28 -29.40
N HIS A 142 -14.06 -6.64 -30.01
CA HIS A 142 -13.04 -7.31 -30.84
C HIS A 142 -11.63 -7.33 -30.23
N GLY A 143 -11.48 -7.01 -28.95
CA GLY A 143 -10.20 -7.16 -28.26
C GLY A 143 -9.70 -5.87 -27.61
N VAL A 144 -8.73 -6.07 -26.72
CA VAL A 144 -8.09 -4.97 -25.99
C VAL A 144 -7.30 -4.10 -26.95
N ASN A 145 -7.62 -2.80 -26.99
CA ASN A 145 -6.82 -1.86 -27.77
C ASN A 145 -5.35 -1.91 -27.30
N PRO A 146 -4.40 -2.30 -28.17
CA PRO A 146 -2.97 -2.39 -27.83
C PRO A 146 -2.41 -1.09 -27.25
N ASP A 147 -2.92 0.06 -27.66
CA ASP A 147 -2.46 1.38 -27.20
C ASP A 147 -2.82 1.62 -25.72
N ILE A 148 -3.96 1.11 -25.26
CA ILE A 148 -4.33 1.21 -23.84
C ILE A 148 -3.39 0.36 -22.99
N ILE A 149 -3.02 -0.84 -23.45
CA ILE A 149 -2.06 -1.69 -22.74
C ILE A 149 -0.66 -1.07 -22.76
N ALA A 150 -0.26 -0.50 -23.88
CA ALA A 150 1.06 0.14 -24.02
C ALA A 150 1.20 1.37 -23.11
N ASN A 151 0.10 2.10 -22.89
CA ASN A 151 0.07 3.30 -22.06
C ASN A 151 -0.32 3.03 -20.58
N ALA A 152 -0.62 1.78 -20.22
CA ALA A 152 -0.93 1.44 -18.83
C ALA A 152 0.30 1.66 -17.93
N PRO A 153 0.12 2.24 -16.73
CA PRO A 153 1.20 2.41 -15.78
C PRO A 153 1.89 1.08 -15.46
N LYS A 154 3.21 1.10 -15.35
CA LYS A 154 4.00 -0.09 -14.96
C LYS A 154 3.93 -0.30 -13.46
N ASN A 155 3.67 -1.53 -13.02
CA ASN A 155 3.73 -1.88 -11.61
C ASN A 155 5.18 -2.04 -11.17
N ILE A 156 5.53 -1.40 -10.05
CA ILE A 156 6.85 -1.48 -9.40
C ILE A 156 6.65 -2.13 -8.03
N PHE A 157 7.47 -3.15 -7.73
CA PHE A 157 7.49 -3.89 -6.46
C PHE A 157 8.90 -3.82 -5.87
N PRO A 158 9.29 -2.70 -5.26
CA PRO A 158 10.69 -2.47 -4.88
C PRO A 158 11.18 -3.38 -3.76
N PHE A 159 10.28 -4.01 -3.02
CA PHE A 159 10.58 -4.81 -1.83
C PHE A 159 10.19 -6.28 -1.96
N GLU A 160 9.88 -6.76 -3.17
CA GLU A 160 9.35 -8.13 -3.37
C GLU A 160 10.30 -9.25 -2.90
N TYR A 161 11.58 -8.96 -2.74
CA TYR A 161 12.61 -9.89 -2.27
C TYR A 161 13.07 -9.63 -0.83
N LEU A 162 12.48 -8.66 -0.14
CA LEU A 162 12.79 -8.34 1.25
C LEU A 162 11.73 -8.88 2.19
N THR A 163 12.16 -9.35 3.35
CA THR A 163 11.27 -9.62 4.48
C THR A 163 10.82 -8.30 5.12
N LYS A 164 9.72 -8.34 5.84
CA LYS A 164 9.24 -7.17 6.61
C LYS A 164 10.29 -6.68 7.61
N SER A 165 11.04 -7.58 8.24
CA SER A 165 12.11 -7.21 9.17
C SER A 165 13.28 -6.48 8.50
N GLU A 166 13.68 -6.90 7.29
CA GLU A 166 14.71 -6.20 6.52
C GLU A 166 14.24 -4.81 6.07
N MET A 167 12.99 -4.69 5.64
CA MET A 167 12.39 -3.40 5.33
C MET A 167 12.36 -2.46 6.54
N ILE A 168 11.98 -2.98 7.73
CA ILE A 168 12.01 -2.21 8.98
C ILE A 168 13.43 -1.74 9.30
N ALA A 169 14.43 -2.60 9.17
CA ALA A 169 15.82 -2.25 9.41
C ALA A 169 16.30 -1.15 8.45
N MET A 170 15.94 -1.25 7.18
CA MET A 170 16.26 -0.25 6.15
C MET A 170 15.62 1.11 6.46
N ILE A 171 14.32 1.14 6.77
CA ILE A 171 13.62 2.38 7.13
C ILE A 171 14.18 2.98 8.42
N HIS A 172 14.47 2.16 9.44
CA HIS A 172 15.06 2.65 10.68
C HIS A 172 16.41 3.34 10.47
N GLN A 173 17.22 2.87 9.53
CA GLN A 173 18.52 3.47 9.22
C GLN A 173 18.42 4.78 8.45
N SER A 174 17.38 4.94 7.65
CA SER A 174 17.21 6.09 6.76
C SER A 174 16.23 7.14 7.30
N ASP A 175 15.08 6.70 7.83
CA ASP A 175 13.97 7.56 8.22
C ASP A 175 13.18 6.93 9.39
N LYS A 176 13.81 6.77 10.56
CA LYS A 176 13.21 6.06 11.72
C LYS A 176 11.85 6.57 12.17
N GLU A 177 11.57 7.86 11.99
CA GLU A 177 10.31 8.50 12.38
C GLU A 177 9.10 7.93 11.65
N LEU A 178 9.31 7.41 10.44
CA LEU A 178 8.26 6.76 9.67
C LEU A 178 7.67 5.54 10.38
N LEU A 179 8.45 4.84 11.20
CA LEU A 179 7.98 3.65 11.91
C LEU A 179 6.90 3.97 12.96
N ASP A 180 6.85 5.22 13.44
CA ASP A 180 5.86 5.68 14.41
C ASP A 180 4.56 6.15 13.74
N MET A 181 4.56 6.31 12.42
CA MET A 181 3.38 6.69 11.62
C MET A 181 2.59 5.49 11.10
N VAL A 182 3.04 4.26 11.41
CA VAL A 182 2.45 3.04 10.86
C VAL A 182 1.24 2.57 11.65
N TRP A 183 0.15 2.27 10.95
CA TRP A 183 -1.00 1.59 11.49
C TRP A 183 -1.13 0.17 10.90
N SER A 184 -0.68 -0.84 11.64
CA SER A 184 -0.73 -2.25 11.20
C SER A 184 -1.89 -3.05 11.80
N CYS A 185 -2.71 -2.46 12.66
CA CYS A 185 -3.80 -3.16 13.34
C CYS A 185 -5.02 -3.31 12.43
N THR A 186 -5.52 -4.54 12.31
CA THR A 186 -6.79 -4.83 11.61
C THR A 186 -7.96 -5.06 12.56
N GLY A 187 -7.70 -5.20 13.86
CA GLY A 187 -8.73 -5.53 14.86
C GLY A 187 -9.36 -6.93 14.68
N GLN A 188 -8.83 -7.75 13.77
CA GLN A 188 -9.37 -9.09 13.49
C GLN A 188 -8.54 -10.17 14.17
N THR A 189 -9.22 -11.08 14.86
CA THR A 189 -8.64 -12.31 15.41
C THR A 189 -9.32 -13.53 14.79
N GLY A 190 -8.75 -14.70 14.94
CA GLY A 190 -9.37 -15.95 14.48
C GLY A 190 -10.75 -16.23 15.10
N THR A 191 -11.09 -15.60 16.22
CA THR A 191 -12.34 -15.79 16.97
C THR A 191 -13.31 -14.62 16.85
N GLY A 192 -12.97 -13.54 16.14
CA GLY A 192 -13.85 -12.39 16.00
C GLY A 192 -13.14 -11.06 15.79
N ARG A 193 -13.89 -9.97 16.01
CA ARG A 193 -13.39 -8.59 15.90
C ARG A 193 -13.14 -8.02 17.28
N ILE A 194 -12.01 -7.33 17.44
CA ILE A 194 -11.69 -6.57 18.64
C ILE A 194 -12.03 -5.11 18.40
N ILE A 195 -12.77 -4.52 19.32
CA ILE A 195 -13.06 -3.10 19.31
C ILE A 195 -11.75 -2.36 19.64
N ILE A 196 -11.33 -1.48 18.75
CA ILE A 196 -10.17 -0.61 18.95
C ILE A 196 -10.62 0.57 19.79
N LYS A 197 -9.98 0.76 20.95
CA LYS A 197 -10.22 1.88 21.85
C LYS A 197 -9.08 2.89 21.76
N ASP A 198 -9.41 4.15 21.94
CA ASP A 198 -8.45 5.26 22.07
C ASP A 198 -7.48 5.41 20.87
N ASN A 199 -7.91 5.00 19.70
CA ASN A 199 -7.08 5.02 18.47
C ASN A 199 -5.70 4.35 18.66
N LYS A 200 -5.63 3.30 19.50
CA LYS A 200 -4.41 2.52 19.71
C LYS A 200 -4.53 1.14 19.07
N PRO A 201 -3.44 0.60 18.49
CA PRO A 201 -3.43 -0.76 17.99
C PRO A 201 -3.82 -1.76 19.09
N CYS A 202 -4.66 -2.75 18.76
CA CYS A 202 -5.19 -3.68 19.76
C CYS A 202 -4.13 -4.59 20.41
N GLY A 203 -2.96 -4.75 19.81
CA GLY A 203 -1.85 -5.60 20.27
C GLY A 203 -2.12 -7.12 20.20
N LYS A 204 -3.31 -7.54 19.79
CA LYS A 204 -3.79 -8.94 19.89
C LYS A 204 -4.14 -9.57 18.53
N CYS A 205 -4.37 -8.79 17.48
CA CYS A 205 -4.67 -9.32 16.15
C CYS A 205 -3.39 -9.83 15.46
N THR A 206 -3.57 -10.69 14.46
CA THR A 206 -2.47 -11.27 13.69
C THR A 206 -1.49 -10.21 13.19
N LYS A 207 -2.01 -9.11 12.64
CA LYS A 207 -1.17 -8.01 12.11
C LYS A 207 -0.39 -7.28 13.21
N CYS A 208 -0.93 -7.12 14.42
CA CYS A 208 -0.17 -6.58 15.54
C CYS A 208 0.96 -7.53 15.98
N HIS A 209 0.71 -8.83 15.98
CA HIS A 209 1.75 -9.82 16.30
C HIS A 209 2.84 -9.88 15.23
N GLU A 210 2.48 -9.91 13.94
CA GLU A 210 3.42 -9.84 12.83
C GLU A 210 4.30 -8.58 12.93
N TRP A 211 3.71 -7.43 13.17
CA TRP A 211 4.42 -6.16 13.32
C TRP A 211 5.42 -6.20 14.48
N LYS A 212 4.98 -6.66 15.66
CA LYS A 212 5.84 -6.80 16.84
C LYS A 212 7.00 -7.76 16.58
N SER A 213 6.72 -8.92 16.00
CA SER A 213 7.73 -9.94 15.66
C SER A 213 8.77 -9.37 14.68
N ALA A 214 8.33 -8.78 13.59
CA ALA A 214 9.22 -8.22 12.57
C ALA A 214 10.12 -7.11 13.14
N ARG A 215 9.59 -6.22 14.00
CA ARG A 215 10.39 -5.20 14.70
C ARG A 215 11.43 -5.83 15.61
N THR A 216 11.07 -6.88 16.36
CA THR A 216 12.01 -7.57 17.24
C THR A 216 13.19 -8.18 16.47
N VAL A 217 12.90 -8.80 15.31
CA VAL A 217 13.95 -9.37 14.44
C VAL A 217 14.82 -8.26 13.85
N ALA A 218 14.21 -7.20 13.35
CA ALA A 218 14.94 -6.05 12.80
C ALA A 218 15.90 -5.44 13.85
N TRP A 219 15.43 -5.20 15.07
CA TRP A 219 16.27 -4.66 16.15
C TRP A 219 17.48 -5.56 16.45
N LYS A 220 17.28 -6.87 16.57
CA LYS A 220 18.39 -7.80 16.79
C LYS A 220 19.44 -7.73 15.67
N SER A 221 19.02 -7.57 14.42
CA SER A 221 19.95 -7.46 13.30
C SER A 221 20.73 -6.14 13.29
N ILE A 222 20.08 -5.03 13.66
CA ILE A 222 20.69 -3.69 13.75
C ILE A 222 21.76 -3.69 14.85
N PHE A 223 21.44 -4.18 16.05
CA PHE A 223 22.39 -4.23 17.17
C PHE A 223 23.59 -5.12 16.87
N LYS A 224 23.40 -6.31 16.30
CA LYS A 224 24.51 -7.18 15.91
C LYS A 224 25.47 -6.54 14.93
N ARG A 225 24.98 -5.70 14.02
CA ARG A 225 25.86 -4.94 13.07
C ARG A 225 26.66 -3.85 13.79
N GLN A 226 26.08 -3.21 14.79
CA GLN A 226 26.77 -2.19 15.59
C GLN A 226 27.89 -2.82 16.44
N GLU A 227 27.64 -3.95 17.11
CA GLU A 227 28.64 -4.70 17.87
C GLU A 227 29.80 -5.19 16.97
N GLY A 228 29.50 -5.73 15.80
CA GLY A 228 30.52 -6.19 14.84
C GLY A 228 31.36 -5.07 14.19
N HIS A 229 30.97 -3.82 14.32
CA HIS A 229 31.78 -2.67 13.94
C HIS A 229 32.72 -2.19 15.05
N ILE A 230 32.37 -2.45 16.31
CA ILE A 230 33.22 -2.11 17.46
C ILE A 230 34.44 -3.07 17.52
N ASP A 231 34.25 -4.35 17.18
CA ASP A 231 35.32 -5.36 17.22
C ASP A 231 36.34 -5.28 16.06
N ARG A 232 36.14 -4.42 15.06
CA ARG A 232 37.07 -4.23 13.93
C ARG A 232 37.88 -2.95 14.00
N GLY A 233 37.83 -2.28 15.11
CA GLY A 233 38.47 -0.97 15.36
C GLY A 233 39.64 -1.02 16.35
N ILE A 234 40.36 -2.16 16.42
CA ILE A 234 41.67 -2.24 17.12
C ILE A 234 42.71 -2.80 16.17
#